data_6ed8e39aa65bcec920e779a63652d442
#
_entry.id   6ed8e39aa65bcec920e779a63652d442
#
_cell.length_a   1.000
_cell.length_b   1.000
_cell.length_c   1.000
_cell.angle_alpha   90.00
_cell.angle_beta   90.00
_cell.angle_gamma   90.00
#
_symmetry.space_group_name_H-M   'P 1'
#
loop_
_entity.id
_entity.type
_entity.pdbx_description
1 polymer ?
#
loop_
_entity_poly.entity_id
_entity_poly.type
_entity_poly.pdbx_seq_one_letter_code
_entity_poly.pdbx_strand_id
1 'polypeptide(L)'
;MLFRSCIGGRDSSQCYEDVFFVTMQQGKLNVSEDWPPLPFPLSNAAGALLDNKVYLFGGRKSVSPSRLSDSFFVLDLSNKSRGWKELPGYPGCVREDAILVVQNNGVSPCLYLLGGQTETEEGLSSCLTDGYVYNPQLGKWSSLGSDFPKGICAAVASGANHILLFQKEPEDTQHLKKENALWKYHTITQTLVKSECIPGTYDTMQVLQRNRSFVILGSNASSGTNRLYSLQGDIVPLEKGLGLVNILVIIGYFAVLAGIGIYFSRRQKSTNDYFKGGGRIPWWAAGLSLFGTALSAITFMAIPSKAYATNWSYVL
;
A
#
# COMPACT_ATOMS: atom_id res chain seq x y z
N MET A 1 -6.98 -21.51 -11.76
CA MET A 1 -5.63 -21.70 -12.29
C MET A 1 -4.70 -20.94 -11.36
N LEU A 2 -3.81 -21.60 -10.65
CA LEU A 2 -2.81 -20.96 -9.79
C LEU A 2 -1.53 -20.81 -10.61
N PHE A 3 -1.06 -19.58 -10.75
CA PHE A 3 0.17 -19.26 -11.47
C PHE A 3 1.21 -18.72 -10.48
N ARG A 4 2.42 -19.19 -10.57
CA ARG A 4 3.59 -18.64 -9.89
C ARG A 4 4.72 -18.46 -10.86
N SER A 5 5.30 -17.28 -10.92
CA SER A 5 6.58 -17.04 -11.59
C SER A 5 7.71 -17.17 -10.57
N CYS A 6 8.75 -17.90 -10.93
CA CYS A 6 10.00 -17.97 -10.20
C CYS A 6 11.03 -17.23 -11.02
N ILE A 7 11.63 -16.21 -10.43
CA ILE A 7 12.54 -15.30 -11.13
C ILE A 7 13.84 -15.25 -10.32
N GLY A 8 14.91 -15.80 -10.88
CA GLY A 8 16.16 -15.97 -10.18
C GLY A 8 16.04 -16.92 -9.00
N GLY A 9 16.93 -16.77 -8.05
CA GLY A 9 17.01 -17.60 -6.85
C GLY A 9 18.45 -17.82 -6.45
N ARG A 10 18.68 -18.55 -5.36
CA ARG A 10 20.02 -18.93 -4.91
C ARG A 10 20.02 -20.28 -4.21
N ASP A 11 21.17 -20.91 -4.20
CA ASP A 11 21.53 -21.96 -3.26
C ASP A 11 22.55 -21.45 -2.23
N SER A 12 23.23 -22.34 -1.55
CA SER A 12 24.28 -21.99 -0.59
C SER A 12 25.55 -21.44 -1.22
N SER A 13 25.75 -21.59 -2.53
CA SER A 13 26.99 -21.30 -3.25
C SER A 13 26.85 -20.17 -4.27
N GLN A 14 25.71 -20.07 -4.95
CA GLN A 14 25.53 -19.13 -6.08
C GLN A 14 24.10 -18.63 -6.23
N CYS A 15 23.95 -17.52 -6.96
CA CYS A 15 22.67 -17.02 -7.45
C CYS A 15 22.43 -17.51 -8.88
N TYR A 16 21.17 -17.55 -9.30
CA TYR A 16 20.71 -18.03 -10.61
C TYR A 16 20.04 -16.93 -11.42
N GLU A 17 20.06 -17.06 -12.74
CA GLU A 17 19.40 -16.16 -13.68
C GLU A 17 18.12 -16.75 -14.30
N ASP A 18 17.80 -17.99 -13.91
CA ASP A 18 16.68 -18.73 -14.47
C ASP A 18 15.34 -18.05 -14.17
N VAL A 19 14.46 -18.09 -15.16
CA VAL A 19 13.09 -17.60 -15.04
C VAL A 19 12.14 -18.67 -15.55
N PHE A 20 11.28 -19.17 -14.68
CA PHE A 20 10.32 -20.19 -15.05
C PHE A 20 8.94 -19.91 -14.43
N PHE A 21 7.95 -20.51 -15.01
CA PHE A 21 6.56 -20.31 -14.67
C PHE A 21 5.93 -21.64 -14.25
N VAL A 22 5.31 -21.65 -13.08
CA VAL A 22 4.67 -22.85 -12.54
C VAL A 22 3.16 -22.68 -12.62
N THR A 23 2.50 -23.62 -13.26
CA THR A 23 1.05 -23.68 -13.34
C THR A 23 0.54 -24.97 -12.71
N MET A 24 -0.59 -24.90 -12.05
CA MET A 24 -1.29 -26.07 -11.53
C MET A 24 -2.56 -26.30 -12.35
N GLN A 25 -2.59 -27.41 -13.08
CA GLN A 25 -3.74 -27.84 -13.85
C GLN A 25 -4.12 -29.27 -13.43
N GLN A 26 -5.38 -29.48 -13.02
CA GLN A 26 -5.90 -30.78 -12.61
C GLN A 26 -5.02 -31.53 -11.58
N GLY A 27 -4.44 -30.77 -10.62
CA GLY A 27 -3.58 -31.34 -9.58
C GLY A 27 -2.15 -31.67 -10.04
N LYS A 28 -1.78 -31.41 -11.30
CA LYS A 28 -0.41 -31.55 -11.80
C LYS A 28 0.29 -30.20 -11.93
N LEU A 29 1.55 -30.17 -11.55
CA LEU A 29 2.43 -29.01 -11.73
C LEU A 29 3.06 -29.09 -13.13
N ASN A 30 2.88 -28.05 -13.91
CA ASN A 30 3.56 -27.85 -15.19
C ASN A 30 4.52 -26.67 -15.06
N VAL A 31 5.76 -26.87 -15.48
CA VAL A 31 6.78 -25.84 -15.52
C VAL A 31 6.97 -25.42 -16.98
N SER A 32 7.03 -24.12 -17.21
CA SER A 32 7.30 -23.52 -18.52
C SER A 32 8.42 -22.50 -18.39
N GLU A 33 9.40 -22.57 -19.28
CA GLU A 33 10.57 -21.68 -19.36
C GLU A 33 10.41 -20.63 -20.48
N ASP A 34 9.18 -20.25 -20.82
CA ASP A 34 8.87 -19.33 -21.94
C ASP A 34 9.30 -17.87 -21.69
N TRP A 35 9.89 -17.60 -20.55
CA TRP A 35 10.35 -16.26 -20.20
C TRP A 35 11.87 -16.11 -20.42
N PRO A 36 12.34 -14.92 -20.85
CA PRO A 36 13.78 -14.70 -21.00
C PRO A 36 14.48 -14.75 -19.64
N PRO A 37 15.70 -15.31 -19.59
CA PRO A 37 16.51 -15.30 -18.37
C PRO A 37 16.82 -13.87 -17.94
N LEU A 38 17.19 -13.69 -16.68
CA LEU A 38 17.66 -12.42 -16.16
C LEU A 38 18.99 -12.01 -16.84
N PRO A 39 19.29 -10.71 -16.93
CA PRO A 39 20.56 -10.22 -17.48
C PRO A 39 21.80 -10.67 -16.68
N PHE A 40 21.59 -11.03 -15.43
CA PHE A 40 22.60 -11.61 -14.52
C PHE A 40 21.91 -12.36 -13.38
N PRO A 41 22.65 -13.26 -12.69
CA PRO A 41 22.10 -13.98 -11.54
C PRO A 41 21.59 -13.05 -10.45
N LEU A 42 20.41 -13.35 -9.89
CA LEU A 42 19.76 -12.50 -8.89
C LEU A 42 18.91 -13.32 -7.92
N SER A 43 19.00 -13.03 -6.65
CA SER A 43 18.15 -13.62 -5.61
C SER A 43 17.58 -12.54 -4.69
N ASN A 44 16.52 -12.87 -3.94
CA ASN A 44 15.88 -11.98 -2.96
C ASN A 44 15.47 -10.60 -3.54
N ALA A 45 15.18 -10.55 -4.84
CA ALA A 45 14.69 -9.36 -5.50
C ALA A 45 13.19 -9.16 -5.23
N ALA A 46 12.78 -7.91 -5.15
CA ALA A 46 11.37 -7.54 -5.02
C ALA A 46 10.69 -7.50 -6.39
N GLY A 47 9.54 -8.15 -6.53
CA GLY A 47 8.81 -8.23 -7.81
C GLY A 47 7.36 -7.79 -7.70
N ALA A 48 6.85 -7.12 -8.75
CA ALA A 48 5.45 -6.75 -8.88
C ALA A 48 4.97 -6.77 -10.34
N LEU A 49 3.68 -7.04 -10.53
CA LEU A 49 3.02 -7.01 -11.84
C LEU A 49 2.13 -5.78 -11.94
N LEU A 50 2.35 -4.96 -12.98
CA LEU A 50 1.53 -3.80 -13.30
C LEU A 50 1.36 -3.69 -14.82
N ASP A 51 0.13 -3.53 -15.29
CA ASP A 51 -0.21 -3.32 -16.72
C ASP A 51 0.49 -4.30 -17.67
N ASN A 52 0.40 -5.60 -17.35
CA ASN A 52 1.05 -6.68 -18.12
C ASN A 52 2.58 -6.57 -18.21
N LYS A 53 3.20 -5.87 -17.26
CA LYS A 53 4.65 -5.74 -17.13
C LYS A 53 5.10 -6.22 -15.75
N VAL A 54 6.14 -7.04 -15.74
CA VAL A 54 6.79 -7.49 -14.51
C VAL A 54 7.91 -6.55 -14.19
N TYR A 55 7.86 -5.96 -13.01
CA TYR A 55 8.92 -5.11 -12.46
C TYR A 55 9.70 -5.89 -11.42
N LEU A 56 11.02 -5.80 -11.47
CA LEU A 56 11.94 -6.49 -10.56
C LEU A 56 12.97 -5.50 -10.04
N PHE A 57 13.13 -5.45 -8.72
CA PHE A 57 14.00 -4.46 -8.07
C PHE A 57 14.95 -5.11 -7.06
N GLY A 58 16.21 -4.63 -7.04
CA GLY A 58 17.19 -4.95 -6.01
C GLY A 58 17.61 -6.42 -6.00
N GLY A 59 17.85 -6.91 -4.80
CA GLY A 59 18.26 -8.31 -4.58
C GLY A 59 19.77 -8.48 -4.47
N ARG A 60 20.21 -9.72 -4.48
CA ARG A 60 21.60 -10.17 -4.33
C ARG A 60 22.13 -10.79 -5.61
N LYS A 61 23.26 -10.29 -6.12
CA LYS A 61 23.92 -10.79 -7.33
C LYS A 61 24.86 -11.98 -7.05
N SER A 62 25.44 -12.02 -5.86
CA SER A 62 26.44 -13.03 -5.49
C SER A 62 26.36 -13.33 -4.00
N VAL A 63 26.59 -14.60 -3.65
CA VAL A 63 26.62 -15.08 -2.26
C VAL A 63 28.00 -14.87 -1.63
N SER A 64 29.06 -15.19 -2.37
CA SER A 64 30.44 -15.06 -1.89
C SER A 64 31.36 -14.57 -3.03
N PRO A 65 31.95 -13.34 -2.94
CA PRO A 65 31.62 -12.32 -1.93
C PRO A 65 30.19 -11.82 -2.06
N SER A 66 29.60 -11.42 -0.93
CA SER A 66 28.25 -10.84 -0.92
C SER A 66 28.17 -9.56 -1.76
N ARG A 67 27.18 -9.48 -2.67
CA ARG A 67 27.00 -8.32 -3.52
C ARG A 67 25.53 -8.02 -3.76
N LEU A 68 25.03 -6.94 -3.17
CA LEU A 68 23.68 -6.47 -3.38
C LEU A 68 23.53 -5.69 -4.69
N SER A 69 22.32 -5.58 -5.18
CA SER A 69 21.94 -4.92 -6.41
C SER A 69 21.04 -3.71 -6.15
N ASP A 70 21.19 -2.67 -6.95
CA ASP A 70 20.29 -1.52 -7.08
C ASP A 70 19.52 -1.54 -8.42
N SER A 71 19.71 -2.61 -9.20
CA SER A 71 19.13 -2.71 -10.54
C SER A 71 17.61 -2.76 -10.48
N PHE A 72 17.00 -2.08 -11.44
CA PHE A 72 15.55 -2.05 -11.61
C PHE A 72 15.20 -2.47 -13.04
N PHE A 73 14.49 -3.58 -13.18
CA PHE A 73 14.16 -4.16 -14.48
C PHE A 73 12.67 -4.17 -14.73
N VAL A 74 12.30 -4.15 -16.01
CA VAL A 74 10.94 -4.41 -16.48
C VAL A 74 10.95 -5.42 -17.62
N LEU A 75 10.03 -6.39 -17.55
CA LEU A 75 9.72 -7.30 -18.64
C LEU A 75 8.29 -7.06 -19.11
N ASP A 76 8.13 -6.75 -20.41
CA ASP A 76 6.82 -6.61 -21.03
C ASP A 76 6.31 -7.98 -21.46
N LEU A 77 5.26 -8.47 -20.82
CA LEU A 77 4.67 -9.77 -21.11
C LEU A 77 3.96 -9.83 -22.48
N SER A 78 3.65 -8.67 -23.09
CA SER A 78 3.12 -8.59 -24.44
C SER A 78 4.21 -8.83 -25.50
N ASN A 79 5.49 -8.59 -25.15
CA ASN A 79 6.62 -8.74 -26.06
C ASN A 79 7.86 -9.27 -25.33
N LYS A 80 7.75 -10.51 -24.86
CA LYS A 80 8.82 -11.19 -24.08
C LYS A 80 10.14 -11.34 -24.85
N SER A 81 10.08 -11.38 -26.19
CA SER A 81 11.27 -11.53 -27.03
C SER A 81 12.26 -10.37 -26.93
N ARG A 82 11.83 -9.19 -26.44
CA ARG A 82 12.71 -8.06 -26.17
C ARG A 82 13.56 -8.23 -24.92
N GLY A 83 13.25 -9.22 -24.09
CA GLY A 83 13.95 -9.45 -22.82
C GLY A 83 13.68 -8.39 -21.77
N TRP A 84 14.47 -8.46 -20.69
CA TRP A 84 14.42 -7.51 -19.59
C TRP A 84 15.07 -6.18 -20.00
N LYS A 85 14.37 -5.10 -19.71
CA LYS A 85 14.87 -3.73 -19.90
C LYS A 85 15.22 -3.14 -18.55
N GLU A 86 16.42 -2.59 -18.43
CA GLU A 86 16.81 -1.83 -17.25
C GLU A 86 16.15 -0.44 -17.24
N LEU A 87 15.64 -0.06 -16.08
CA LEU A 87 14.99 1.22 -15.81
C LEU A 87 15.93 2.10 -14.97
N PRO A 88 15.71 3.44 -14.92
CA PRO A 88 16.49 4.32 -14.08
C PRO A 88 16.52 3.85 -12.62
N GLY A 89 17.68 3.86 -12.02
CA GLY A 89 17.90 3.54 -10.62
C GLY A 89 17.15 4.49 -9.68
N TYR A 90 16.91 4.03 -8.47
CA TYR A 90 16.26 4.80 -7.42
C TYR A 90 17.31 5.52 -6.54
N PRO A 91 16.91 6.56 -5.79
CA PRO A 91 17.85 7.39 -5.05
C PRO A 91 18.20 6.86 -3.64
N GLY A 92 18.13 5.58 -3.40
CA GLY A 92 18.42 4.96 -2.11
C GLY A 92 19.58 3.98 -2.13
N CYS A 93 19.84 3.29 -1.01
CA CYS A 93 20.90 2.31 -0.90
C CYS A 93 20.49 0.94 -1.47
N VAL A 94 21.50 0.17 -1.93
CA VAL A 94 21.31 -1.22 -2.39
C VAL A 94 20.60 -2.06 -1.33
N ARG A 95 19.71 -2.95 -1.74
CA ARG A 95 18.90 -3.75 -0.81
C ARG A 95 18.43 -5.08 -1.39
N GLU A 96 18.21 -6.01 -0.49
CA GLU A 96 17.50 -7.27 -0.75
C GLU A 96 16.29 -7.40 0.18
N ASP A 97 15.42 -8.39 -0.06
CA ASP A 97 14.21 -8.67 0.73
C ASP A 97 13.28 -7.46 0.89
N ALA A 98 13.36 -6.48 -0.01
CA ALA A 98 12.42 -5.37 -0.06
C ALA A 98 11.05 -5.85 -0.54
N ILE A 99 10.02 -5.09 -0.23
CA ILE A 99 8.68 -5.36 -0.72
C ILE A 99 8.34 -4.37 -1.85
N LEU A 100 7.94 -4.92 -2.99
CA LEU A 100 7.42 -4.14 -4.11
C LEU A 100 5.94 -4.43 -4.29
N VAL A 101 5.08 -3.44 -4.10
CA VAL A 101 3.62 -3.58 -4.19
C VAL A 101 3.02 -2.51 -5.08
N VAL A 102 1.98 -2.88 -5.85
CA VAL A 102 1.26 -1.94 -6.71
C VAL A 102 0.06 -1.37 -5.97
N GLN A 103 -0.08 -0.03 -5.96
CA GLN A 103 -1.28 0.63 -5.47
C GLN A 103 -1.45 2.00 -6.15
N ASN A 104 -2.68 2.51 -6.17
CA ASN A 104 -2.99 3.81 -6.72
C ASN A 104 -2.54 4.95 -5.78
N ASN A 105 -1.95 6.00 -6.34
CA ASN A 105 -1.53 7.19 -5.58
C ASN A 105 -2.60 8.30 -5.55
N GLY A 106 -3.81 8.00 -6.01
CA GLY A 106 -4.91 8.96 -6.18
C GLY A 106 -5.04 9.46 -7.63
N VAL A 107 -4.03 9.26 -8.48
CA VAL A 107 -4.02 9.67 -9.89
C VAL A 107 -3.80 8.47 -10.80
N SER A 108 -2.80 7.65 -10.50
CA SER A 108 -2.41 6.50 -11.33
C SER A 108 -1.85 5.35 -10.47
N PRO A 109 -1.86 4.11 -11.00
CA PRO A 109 -1.17 3.00 -10.36
C PRO A 109 0.34 3.25 -10.32
N CYS A 110 0.94 3.03 -9.16
CA CYS A 110 2.37 3.19 -8.89
C CYS A 110 2.94 1.96 -8.19
N LEU A 111 4.26 1.82 -8.24
CA LEU A 111 5.00 0.78 -7.53
C LEU A 111 5.57 1.36 -6.24
N TYR A 112 5.25 0.76 -5.12
CA TYR A 112 5.72 1.14 -3.79
C TYR A 112 6.80 0.16 -3.35
N LEU A 113 8.03 0.65 -3.17
CA LEU A 113 9.18 -0.09 -2.66
C LEU A 113 9.35 0.24 -1.19
N LEU A 114 9.27 -0.76 -0.32
CA LEU A 114 9.22 -0.55 1.12
C LEU A 114 10.24 -1.46 1.84
N GLY A 115 10.99 -0.89 2.77
CA GLY A 115 11.88 -1.61 3.66
C GLY A 115 12.96 -2.43 2.93
N GLY A 116 13.18 -3.64 3.39
CA GLY A 116 14.25 -4.53 2.96
C GLY A 116 15.45 -4.47 3.88
N GLN A 117 16.55 -5.06 3.44
CA GLN A 117 17.80 -5.14 4.20
C GLN A 117 18.97 -4.68 3.32
N THR A 118 19.93 -4.01 3.94
CA THR A 118 21.21 -3.67 3.34
C THR A 118 22.36 -4.22 4.19
N GLU A 119 23.54 -4.31 3.62
CA GLU A 119 24.74 -4.68 4.35
C GLU A 119 25.51 -3.41 4.75
N THR A 120 25.93 -3.36 6.02
CA THR A 120 26.84 -2.31 6.50
C THR A 120 28.26 -2.58 6.01
N GLU A 121 29.17 -1.61 6.16
CA GLU A 121 30.59 -1.77 5.83
C GLU A 121 31.26 -2.92 6.60
N GLU A 122 30.72 -3.26 7.76
CA GLU A 122 31.17 -4.37 8.60
C GLU A 122 30.59 -5.74 8.17
N GLY A 123 29.76 -5.78 7.11
CA GLY A 123 29.11 -7.00 6.61
C GLY A 123 27.89 -7.43 7.45
N LEU A 124 27.38 -6.58 8.34
CA LEU A 124 26.19 -6.85 9.13
C LEU A 124 24.93 -6.44 8.36
N SER A 125 23.89 -7.27 8.44
CA SER A 125 22.59 -6.94 7.85
C SER A 125 21.87 -5.87 8.69
N SER A 126 21.36 -4.84 8.01
CA SER A 126 20.59 -3.75 8.61
C SER A 126 19.23 -3.61 7.95
N CYS A 127 18.15 -3.64 8.76
CA CYS A 127 16.79 -3.42 8.27
C CYS A 127 16.55 -1.95 7.92
N LEU A 128 16.03 -1.72 6.74
CA LEU A 128 15.67 -0.39 6.25
C LEU A 128 14.24 -0.02 6.62
N THR A 129 14.03 1.26 6.90
CA THR A 129 12.72 1.83 7.26
C THR A 129 12.21 2.85 6.25
N ASP A 130 12.95 3.04 5.18
CA ASP A 130 12.60 3.97 4.12
C ASP A 130 11.61 3.36 3.10
N GLY A 131 10.92 4.24 2.39
CA GLY A 131 10.02 3.87 1.32
C GLY A 131 10.19 4.77 0.11
N TYR A 132 9.90 4.21 -1.06
CA TYR A 132 9.93 4.94 -2.34
C TYR A 132 8.73 4.56 -3.18
N VAL A 133 8.29 5.49 -4.02
CA VAL A 133 7.26 5.25 -5.01
C VAL A 133 7.78 5.53 -6.41
N TYR A 134 7.60 4.58 -7.31
CA TYR A 134 7.88 4.73 -8.74
C TYR A 134 6.59 4.94 -9.51
N ASN A 135 6.54 6.02 -10.27
CA ASN A 135 5.45 6.28 -11.20
C ASN A 135 5.86 5.84 -12.62
N PRO A 136 5.29 4.77 -13.16
CA PRO A 136 5.66 4.25 -14.48
C PRO A 136 5.34 5.21 -15.64
N GLN A 137 4.32 6.08 -15.49
CA GLN A 137 3.95 7.06 -16.51
C GLN A 137 4.99 8.19 -16.61
N LEU A 138 5.56 8.59 -15.47
CA LEU A 138 6.57 9.63 -15.39
C LEU A 138 8.01 9.08 -15.51
N GLY A 139 8.20 7.78 -15.31
CA GLY A 139 9.51 7.13 -15.28
C GLY A 139 10.39 7.61 -14.11
N LYS A 140 9.79 8.03 -12.98
CA LYS A 140 10.51 8.68 -11.88
C LYS A 140 10.19 8.05 -10.52
N TRP A 141 11.21 8.02 -9.65
CA TRP A 141 11.10 7.69 -8.25
C TRP A 141 10.86 8.94 -7.40
N SER A 142 10.12 8.79 -6.31
CA SER A 142 9.95 9.79 -5.26
C SER A 142 10.08 9.11 -3.90
N SER A 143 10.68 9.81 -2.92
CA SER A 143 10.80 9.30 -1.55
C SER A 143 9.47 9.44 -0.80
N LEU A 144 9.17 8.44 0.05
CA LEU A 144 8.02 8.43 0.98
C LEU A 144 8.46 8.72 2.43
N GLY A 145 9.76 8.93 2.66
CA GLY A 145 10.33 9.08 4.00
C GLY A 145 10.88 7.79 4.58
N SER A 146 11.21 7.81 5.87
CA SER A 146 11.87 6.74 6.60
C SER A 146 11.13 6.28 7.86
N ASP A 147 9.82 6.47 7.91
CA ASP A 147 8.98 6.17 9.09
C ASP A 147 8.29 4.80 9.01
N PHE A 148 8.69 3.96 8.05
CA PHE A 148 8.14 2.61 7.93
C PHE A 148 8.70 1.68 9.03
N PRO A 149 7.90 0.69 9.49
CA PRO A 149 8.35 -0.24 10.51
C PRO A 149 9.51 -1.11 10.01
N LYS A 150 10.44 -1.44 10.91
CA LYS A 150 11.50 -2.42 10.63
C LYS A 150 10.91 -3.81 10.43
N GLY A 151 11.50 -4.60 9.53
CA GLY A 151 11.10 -6.01 9.36
C GLY A 151 9.76 -6.20 8.63
N ILE A 152 9.40 -5.30 7.71
CA ILE A 152 8.30 -5.56 6.79
C ILE A 152 8.66 -6.79 5.95
N CYS A 153 7.85 -7.84 6.03
CA CYS A 153 8.08 -9.10 5.32
C CYS A 153 7.08 -9.37 4.19
N ALA A 154 5.96 -8.66 4.17
CA ALA A 154 4.98 -8.74 3.09
C ALA A 154 4.13 -7.48 3.03
N ALA A 155 3.55 -7.21 1.85
CA ALA A 155 2.55 -6.16 1.68
C ALA A 155 1.45 -6.61 0.71
N VAL A 156 0.25 -6.10 0.95
CA VAL A 156 -0.96 -6.41 0.17
C VAL A 156 -1.71 -5.11 -0.12
N ALA A 157 -2.07 -4.91 -1.38
CA ALA A 157 -2.92 -3.79 -1.76
C ALA A 157 -4.35 -4.00 -1.25
N SER A 158 -4.94 -2.98 -0.65
CA SER A 158 -6.28 -3.03 -0.07
C SER A 158 -7.11 -1.82 -0.51
N GLY A 159 -8.29 -2.09 -1.09
CA GLY A 159 -9.15 -1.03 -1.61
C GLY A 159 -8.45 -0.17 -2.67
N ALA A 160 -8.84 1.10 -2.78
CA ALA A 160 -8.34 2.00 -3.81
C ALA A 160 -6.95 2.58 -3.48
N ASN A 161 -6.66 2.86 -2.20
CA ASN A 161 -5.51 3.69 -1.80
C ASN A 161 -4.83 3.22 -0.51
N HIS A 162 -4.98 1.95 -0.12
CA HIS A 162 -4.33 1.43 1.08
C HIS A 162 -3.38 0.30 0.75
N ILE A 163 -2.31 0.20 1.52
CA ILE A 163 -1.39 -0.93 1.55
C ILE A 163 -1.39 -1.49 2.97
N LEU A 164 -1.66 -2.76 3.12
CA LEU A 164 -1.51 -3.49 4.36
C LEU A 164 -0.07 -4.02 4.42
N LEU A 165 0.66 -3.68 5.48
CA LEU A 165 2.04 -4.09 5.69
C LEU A 165 2.08 -5.09 6.83
N PHE A 166 2.70 -6.21 6.59
CA PHE A 166 2.91 -7.27 7.57
C PHE A 166 4.33 -7.15 8.11
N GLN A 167 4.42 -6.85 9.38
CA GLN A 167 5.69 -6.70 10.09
C GLN A 167 5.99 -7.97 10.88
N LYS A 168 7.20 -8.49 10.70
CA LYS A 168 7.82 -9.44 11.61
C LYS A 168 8.71 -8.66 12.58
N GLU A 169 8.54 -8.85 13.86
CA GLU A 169 9.41 -8.18 14.84
C GLU A 169 10.86 -8.68 14.69
N PRO A 170 11.85 -7.77 14.57
CA PRO A 170 13.26 -8.14 14.48
C PRO A 170 13.71 -8.87 15.75
N GLU A 171 14.65 -9.80 15.59
CA GLU A 171 15.16 -10.63 16.71
C GLU A 171 15.90 -9.82 17.79
N ASP A 172 16.30 -8.59 17.48
CA ASP A 172 17.12 -7.72 18.32
C ASP A 172 16.33 -6.91 19.36
N THR A 173 15.01 -7.08 19.43
CA THR A 173 14.19 -6.40 20.43
C THR A 173 14.13 -7.22 21.71
N GLN A 174 14.61 -6.62 22.82
CA GLN A 174 14.58 -7.20 24.19
C GLN A 174 13.15 -7.35 24.77
N HIS A 175 12.12 -7.33 23.95
CA HIS A 175 10.74 -7.50 24.39
C HIS A 175 10.44 -8.98 24.66
N LEU A 176 9.90 -9.25 25.84
CA LEU A 176 9.48 -10.57 26.33
C LEU A 176 8.40 -11.27 25.49
N LYS A 177 7.78 -10.59 24.54
CA LYS A 177 6.79 -11.11 23.61
C LYS A 177 7.05 -10.56 22.23
N LYS A 178 7.50 -11.41 21.31
CA LYS A 178 7.56 -11.08 19.87
C LYS A 178 6.13 -10.99 19.34
N GLU A 179 5.70 -9.81 18.93
CA GLU A 179 4.37 -9.59 18.34
C GLU A 179 4.51 -9.12 16.89
N ASN A 180 4.03 -9.94 15.97
CA ASN A 180 3.89 -9.53 14.59
C ASN A 180 2.77 -8.47 14.48
N ALA A 181 2.99 -7.44 13.72
CA ALA A 181 2.06 -6.34 13.60
C ALA A 181 1.54 -6.16 12.16
N LEU A 182 0.29 -5.75 12.08
CA LEU A 182 -0.34 -5.28 10.83
C LEU A 182 -0.39 -3.76 10.85
N TRP A 183 0.17 -3.16 9.80
CA TRP A 183 0.13 -1.73 9.57
C TRP A 183 -0.70 -1.40 8.34
N LYS A 184 -1.31 -0.26 8.34
CA LYS A 184 -2.09 0.26 7.23
C LYS A 184 -1.49 1.57 6.75
N TYR A 185 -1.02 1.59 5.52
CA TYR A 185 -0.49 2.77 4.84
C TYR A 185 -1.52 3.32 3.85
N HIS A 186 -1.79 4.61 3.90
CA HIS A 186 -2.68 5.30 2.96
C HIS A 186 -1.86 6.07 1.93
N THR A 187 -1.96 5.72 0.65
CA THR A 187 -1.05 6.19 -0.40
C THR A 187 -1.22 7.67 -0.76
N ILE A 188 -2.41 8.25 -0.58
CA ILE A 188 -2.68 9.67 -0.89
C ILE A 188 -2.22 10.58 0.25
N THR A 189 -2.64 10.28 1.48
CA THR A 189 -2.29 11.09 2.65
C THR A 189 -0.91 10.77 3.21
N GLN A 190 -0.28 9.68 2.74
CA GLN A 190 1.01 9.17 3.21
C GLN A 190 1.03 8.92 4.72
N THR A 191 -0.11 8.50 5.28
CA THR A 191 -0.24 8.20 6.71
C THR A 191 -0.07 6.72 6.96
N LEU A 192 0.66 6.38 8.00
CA LEU A 192 0.91 5.02 8.45
C LEU A 192 0.30 4.81 9.84
N VAL A 193 -0.52 3.78 9.98
CA VAL A 193 -1.22 3.48 11.24
C VAL A 193 -1.02 2.00 11.59
N LYS A 194 -0.61 1.71 12.83
CA LYS A 194 -0.60 0.34 13.36
C LYS A 194 -2.06 -0.07 13.57
N SER A 195 -2.48 -1.16 12.92
CA SER A 195 -3.88 -1.61 12.95
C SER A 195 -4.09 -2.64 14.06
N GLU A 196 -3.48 -3.82 13.93
CA GLU A 196 -3.70 -4.94 14.83
C GLU A 196 -2.42 -5.77 14.98
N CYS A 197 -2.37 -6.60 16.02
CA CYS A 197 -1.34 -7.62 16.17
C CYS A 197 -1.79 -8.88 15.42
N ILE A 198 -0.87 -9.48 14.68
CA ILE A 198 -1.12 -10.76 14.00
C ILE A 198 -0.93 -11.88 15.02
N PRO A 199 -1.93 -12.77 15.21
CA PRO A 199 -1.81 -13.85 16.17
C PRO A 199 -0.64 -14.79 15.83
N GLY A 200 0.18 -15.13 16.83
CA GLY A 200 1.29 -16.08 16.69
C GLY A 200 2.64 -15.43 16.40
N THR A 201 3.68 -16.21 16.58
CA THR A 201 5.06 -15.86 16.24
C THR A 201 5.49 -16.73 15.08
N TYR A 202 6.06 -16.14 14.04
CA TYR A 202 6.49 -16.83 12.83
C TYR A 202 7.96 -16.51 12.54
N ASP A 203 8.75 -17.53 12.25
CA ASP A 203 10.14 -17.36 11.79
C ASP A 203 10.17 -16.93 10.33
N THR A 204 9.25 -17.49 9.54
CA THR A 204 9.00 -17.04 8.16
C THR A 204 7.52 -16.71 7.98
N MET A 205 7.24 -15.71 7.20
CA MET A 205 5.86 -15.30 6.87
C MET A 205 5.77 -14.97 5.38
N GLN A 206 4.80 -15.60 4.72
CA GLN A 206 4.43 -15.26 3.35
C GLN A 206 2.94 -14.91 3.30
N VAL A 207 2.59 -13.89 2.56
CA VAL A 207 1.20 -13.47 2.39
C VAL A 207 0.80 -13.65 0.94
N LEU A 208 -0.26 -14.40 0.75
CA LEU A 208 -0.87 -14.67 -0.55
C LEU A 208 -2.21 -13.97 -0.60
N GLN A 209 -2.40 -13.07 -1.56
CA GLN A 209 -3.68 -12.41 -1.78
C GLN A 209 -4.44 -13.07 -2.94
N ARG A 210 -5.74 -13.28 -2.73
CA ARG A 210 -6.66 -13.70 -3.78
C ARG A 210 -7.94 -12.88 -3.65
N ASN A 211 -8.16 -11.97 -4.59
CA ASN A 211 -9.28 -11.02 -4.54
C ASN A 211 -9.27 -10.19 -3.23
N ARG A 212 -10.31 -10.36 -2.41
CA ARG A 212 -10.48 -9.68 -1.12
C ARG A 212 -10.00 -10.50 0.08
N SER A 213 -9.55 -11.72 -0.16
CA SER A 213 -9.03 -12.59 0.90
C SER A 213 -7.50 -12.65 0.84
N PHE A 214 -6.87 -12.81 1.97
CA PHE A 214 -5.44 -13.11 2.05
C PHE A 214 -5.20 -14.33 2.95
N VAL A 215 -4.16 -15.06 2.65
CA VAL A 215 -3.69 -16.18 3.45
C VAL A 215 -2.27 -15.89 3.88
N ILE A 216 -2.03 -15.90 5.18
CA ILE A 216 -0.70 -15.84 5.76
C ILE A 216 -0.23 -17.26 5.94
N LEU A 217 0.88 -17.61 5.34
CA LEU A 217 1.58 -18.86 5.57
C LEU A 217 2.80 -18.55 6.44
N GLY A 218 2.83 -19.11 7.62
CA GLY A 218 3.92 -18.93 8.57
C GLY A 218 4.52 -20.27 8.99
N SER A 219 5.82 -20.32 9.20
CA SER A 219 6.49 -21.45 9.84
C SER A 219 7.13 -21.01 11.15
N ASN A 220 7.17 -21.94 12.12
CA ASN A 220 7.88 -21.74 13.38
C ASN A 220 8.73 -22.98 13.63
N ALA A 221 10.03 -22.77 13.83
CA ALA A 221 11.03 -23.80 14.07
C ALA A 221 11.29 -24.05 15.57
N SER A 222 10.39 -23.67 16.46
CA SER A 222 10.57 -23.88 17.90
C SER A 222 10.62 -25.38 18.24
N SER A 223 11.64 -25.78 18.97
CA SER A 223 11.84 -27.13 19.55
C SER A 223 11.96 -28.30 18.57
N GLY A 224 12.66 -28.12 17.44
CA GLY A 224 13.02 -29.26 16.56
C GLY A 224 11.88 -29.79 15.67
N THR A 225 10.70 -29.18 15.70
CA THR A 225 9.58 -29.50 14.79
C THR A 225 9.18 -28.25 14.00
N ASN A 226 9.33 -28.31 12.68
CA ASN A 226 8.81 -27.27 11.78
C ASN A 226 7.28 -27.39 11.74
N ARG A 227 6.58 -26.42 12.29
CA ARG A 227 5.13 -26.32 12.18
C ARG A 227 4.77 -25.28 11.13
N LEU A 228 3.91 -25.66 10.19
CA LEU A 228 3.33 -24.76 9.21
C LEU A 228 1.98 -24.28 9.72
N TYR A 229 1.78 -22.98 9.74
CA TYR A 229 0.52 -22.33 10.10
C TYR A 229 -0.08 -21.64 8.89
N SER A 230 -1.39 -21.69 8.75
CA SER A 230 -2.13 -20.88 7.81
C SER A 230 -3.16 -20.04 8.55
N LEU A 231 -3.17 -18.74 8.33
CA LEU A 231 -4.17 -17.82 8.83
C LEU A 231 -4.85 -17.18 7.62
N GLN A 232 -6.17 -17.34 7.53
CA GLN A 232 -6.96 -16.70 6.50
C GLN A 232 -7.62 -15.45 7.07
N GLY A 233 -7.53 -14.35 6.34
CA GLY A 233 -8.21 -13.09 6.63
C GLY A 233 -8.93 -12.57 5.39
N ASP A 234 -10.03 -11.88 5.62
CA ASP A 234 -10.76 -11.22 4.56
C ASP A 234 -10.63 -9.70 4.71
N ILE A 235 -10.27 -9.04 3.60
CA ILE A 235 -10.36 -7.59 3.51
C ILE A 235 -11.83 -7.25 3.33
N VAL A 236 -12.54 -7.15 4.45
CA VAL A 236 -13.94 -6.74 4.45
C VAL A 236 -13.94 -5.23 4.30
N PRO A 237 -14.43 -4.67 3.17
CA PRO A 237 -14.72 -3.26 3.13
C PRO A 237 -15.76 -3.00 4.22
N LEU A 238 -15.59 -1.93 4.99
CA LEU A 238 -16.61 -1.44 5.92
C LEU A 238 -17.81 -0.91 5.08
N GLU A 239 -18.44 -1.80 4.33
CA GLU A 239 -19.74 -1.55 3.72
C GLU A 239 -20.82 -1.67 4.82
N LYS A 240 -20.71 -0.81 5.83
CA LYS A 240 -21.91 -0.42 6.55
C LYS A 240 -22.66 0.50 5.59
N GLY A 241 -23.53 -0.07 4.76
CA GLY A 241 -24.52 0.70 4.06
C GLY A 241 -25.20 1.65 5.06
N LEU A 242 -25.63 2.80 4.59
CA LEU A 242 -26.40 3.74 5.40
C LEU A 242 -27.57 2.95 6.03
N GLY A 243 -27.50 2.66 7.32
CA GLY A 243 -28.58 1.97 8.03
C GLY A 243 -29.90 2.74 7.87
N LEU A 244 -31.02 2.05 7.97
CA LEU A 244 -32.36 2.64 7.80
C LEU A 244 -32.52 3.93 8.62
N VAL A 245 -31.99 3.98 9.83
CA VAL A 245 -32.01 5.16 10.71
C VAL A 245 -31.27 6.35 10.06
N ASN A 246 -30.11 6.14 9.49
CA ASN A 246 -29.35 7.19 8.82
C ASN A 246 -30.09 7.71 7.58
N ILE A 247 -30.73 6.83 6.81
CA ILE A 247 -31.55 7.22 5.66
C ILE A 247 -32.76 8.07 6.12
N LEU A 248 -33.46 7.66 7.19
CA LEU A 248 -34.58 8.42 7.73
C LEU A 248 -34.15 9.81 8.24
N VAL A 249 -32.98 9.92 8.89
CA VAL A 249 -32.43 11.20 9.32
C VAL A 249 -32.13 12.11 8.12
N ILE A 250 -31.52 11.57 7.06
CA ILE A 250 -31.24 12.32 5.83
C ILE A 250 -32.53 12.78 5.16
N ILE A 251 -33.53 11.90 5.02
CA ILE A 251 -34.83 12.26 4.44
C ILE A 251 -35.52 13.34 5.30
N GLY A 252 -35.51 13.16 6.62
CA GLY A 252 -36.08 14.14 7.57
C GLY A 252 -35.40 15.50 7.45
N TYR A 253 -34.07 15.54 7.36
CA TYR A 253 -33.32 16.76 7.15
C TYR A 253 -33.71 17.48 5.85
N PHE A 254 -33.75 16.76 4.72
CA PHE A 254 -34.17 17.35 3.46
C PHE A 254 -35.64 17.78 3.45
N ALA A 255 -36.54 17.05 4.13
CA ALA A 255 -37.95 17.44 4.27
C ALA A 255 -38.10 18.75 5.05
N VAL A 256 -37.32 18.91 6.13
CA VAL A 256 -37.31 20.17 6.90
C VAL A 256 -36.77 21.32 6.04
N LEU A 257 -35.68 21.15 5.32
CA LEU A 257 -35.13 22.16 4.42
C LEU A 257 -36.12 22.54 3.31
N ALA A 258 -36.76 21.55 2.66
CA ALA A 258 -37.78 21.79 1.66
C ALA A 258 -39.00 22.54 2.27
N GLY A 259 -39.44 22.15 3.45
CA GLY A 259 -40.52 22.84 4.19
C GLY A 259 -40.19 24.31 4.47
N ILE A 260 -38.97 24.59 4.96
CA ILE A 260 -38.48 25.94 5.15
C ILE A 260 -38.48 26.73 3.83
N GLY A 261 -37.92 26.12 2.77
CA GLY A 261 -37.87 26.72 1.43
C GLY A 261 -39.26 27.08 0.89
N ILE A 262 -40.22 26.17 0.96
CA ILE A 262 -41.61 26.38 0.53
C ILE A 262 -42.30 27.47 1.40
N TYR A 263 -42.10 27.42 2.71
CA TYR A 263 -42.66 28.41 3.63
C TYR A 263 -42.20 29.85 3.30
N PHE A 264 -40.89 30.02 3.11
CA PHE A 264 -40.35 31.35 2.77
C PHE A 264 -40.69 31.74 1.31
N SER A 265 -40.65 30.84 0.37
CA SER A 265 -41.02 31.11 -1.03
C SER A 265 -42.45 31.65 -1.17
N ARG A 266 -43.40 31.10 -0.41
CA ARG A 266 -44.79 31.58 -0.42
C ARG A 266 -44.98 32.95 0.25
N ARG A 267 -44.04 33.39 1.08
CA ARG A 267 -44.12 34.72 1.77
C ARG A 267 -43.33 35.81 1.04
N GLN A 268 -42.52 35.51 0.08
CA GLN A 268 -41.76 36.49 -0.69
C GLN A 268 -42.63 37.11 -1.77
N LYS A 269 -42.76 38.45 -1.72
CA LYS A 269 -43.61 39.20 -2.68
C LYS A 269 -42.80 40.11 -3.58
N SER A 270 -41.51 40.29 -3.36
CA SER A 270 -40.64 41.15 -4.17
C SER A 270 -39.26 40.56 -4.36
N THR A 271 -38.56 41.00 -5.42
CA THR A 271 -37.16 40.63 -5.70
C THR A 271 -36.23 41.01 -4.55
N ASN A 272 -36.53 42.09 -3.84
CA ASN A 272 -35.75 42.54 -2.69
C ASN A 272 -35.91 41.60 -1.48
N ASP A 273 -37.12 41.07 -1.26
CA ASP A 273 -37.38 40.04 -0.25
C ASP A 273 -36.61 38.78 -0.55
N TYR A 274 -36.51 38.41 -1.83
CA TYR A 274 -35.77 37.20 -2.27
C TYR A 274 -34.25 37.32 -2.03
N PHE A 275 -33.60 38.41 -2.47
CA PHE A 275 -32.14 38.55 -2.40
C PHE A 275 -31.63 39.09 -1.05
N LYS A 276 -32.41 39.91 -0.35
CA LYS A 276 -31.96 40.55 0.89
C LYS A 276 -32.82 40.20 2.11
N GLY A 277 -33.77 39.26 1.96
CA GLY A 277 -34.67 38.86 3.04
C GLY A 277 -35.49 40.04 3.59
N GLY A 278 -35.75 41.07 2.76
CA GLY A 278 -36.43 42.30 3.20
C GLY A 278 -35.68 43.09 4.26
N GLY A 279 -34.37 42.88 4.44
CA GLY A 279 -33.56 43.53 5.47
C GLY A 279 -33.80 43.01 6.91
N ARG A 280 -34.56 41.92 7.05
CA ARG A 280 -34.94 41.36 8.37
C ARG A 280 -34.01 40.25 8.87
N ILE A 281 -33.00 39.87 8.08
CA ILE A 281 -32.06 38.82 8.47
C ILE A 281 -31.10 39.41 9.51
N PRO A 282 -31.08 38.87 10.73
CA PRO A 282 -30.17 39.36 11.75
C PRO A 282 -28.72 39.05 11.35
N TRP A 283 -27.79 39.92 11.70
CA TRP A 283 -26.38 39.85 11.30
C TRP A 283 -25.70 38.52 11.66
N TRP A 284 -26.06 37.94 12.82
CA TRP A 284 -25.53 36.68 13.26
C TRP A 284 -25.98 35.49 12.37
N ALA A 285 -27.23 35.51 11.86
CA ALA A 285 -27.75 34.49 10.96
C ALA A 285 -27.08 34.57 9.57
N ALA A 286 -26.81 35.79 9.07
CA ALA A 286 -26.07 36.01 7.86
C ALA A 286 -24.62 35.53 8.02
N GLY A 287 -23.99 35.80 9.16
CA GLY A 287 -22.64 35.32 9.48
C GLY A 287 -22.55 33.80 9.55
N LEU A 288 -23.48 33.14 10.22
CA LEU A 288 -23.55 31.67 10.28
C LEU A 288 -23.76 31.03 8.89
N SER A 289 -24.61 31.64 8.05
CA SER A 289 -24.85 31.18 6.69
C SER A 289 -23.58 31.29 5.84
N LEU A 290 -22.89 32.43 5.92
CA LEU A 290 -21.61 32.63 5.22
C LEU A 290 -20.54 31.64 5.70
N PHE A 291 -20.42 31.46 7.02
CA PHE A 291 -19.50 30.50 7.62
C PHE A 291 -19.81 29.07 7.20
N GLY A 292 -21.08 28.64 7.25
CA GLY A 292 -21.47 27.29 6.79
C GLY A 292 -21.28 27.06 5.31
N THR A 293 -21.35 28.12 4.48
CA THR A 293 -21.07 28.01 3.04
C THR A 293 -19.56 27.96 2.74
N ALA A 294 -18.76 28.72 3.49
CA ALA A 294 -17.31 28.75 3.34
C ALA A 294 -16.63 27.50 3.90
N LEU A 295 -17.16 26.92 4.98
CA LEU A 295 -16.69 25.67 5.58
C LEU A 295 -17.34 24.48 4.89
N SER A 296 -16.78 24.06 3.75
CA SER A 296 -17.20 22.82 3.11
C SER A 296 -16.77 21.60 3.93
N ALA A 297 -17.43 20.45 3.72
CA ALA A 297 -17.02 19.19 4.30
C ALA A 297 -15.56 18.83 3.94
N ILE A 298 -15.11 19.23 2.74
CA ILE A 298 -13.72 19.06 2.29
C ILE A 298 -12.77 19.88 3.16
N THR A 299 -13.09 21.14 3.45
CA THR A 299 -12.28 22.02 4.30
C THR A 299 -12.18 21.46 5.71
N PHE A 300 -13.28 20.97 6.26
CA PHE A 300 -13.32 20.41 7.62
C PHE A 300 -12.51 19.11 7.75
N MET A 301 -12.48 18.26 6.72
CA MET A 301 -11.74 17.00 6.74
C MET A 301 -10.30 17.14 6.21
N ALA A 302 -10.10 17.91 5.14
CA ALA A 302 -8.82 17.99 4.47
C ALA A 302 -7.79 18.87 5.22
N ILE A 303 -8.19 19.98 5.83
CA ILE A 303 -7.24 20.87 6.53
C ILE A 303 -6.63 20.21 7.76
N PRO A 304 -7.39 19.60 8.71
CA PRO A 304 -6.80 18.89 9.83
C PRO A 304 -5.95 17.70 9.41
N SER A 305 -6.39 16.95 8.40
CA SER A 305 -5.64 15.82 7.87
C SER A 305 -4.30 16.26 7.26
N LYS A 306 -4.31 17.37 6.51
CA LYS A 306 -3.10 17.95 5.93
C LYS A 306 -2.16 18.52 7.00
N ALA A 307 -2.70 19.24 7.99
CA ALA A 307 -1.93 19.79 9.10
C ALA A 307 -1.28 18.70 9.94
N TYR A 308 -1.96 17.58 10.14
CA TYR A 308 -1.43 16.43 10.84
C TYR A 308 -0.30 15.73 10.04
N ALA A 309 -0.48 15.63 8.71
CA ALA A 309 0.46 14.92 7.85
C ALA A 309 1.72 15.73 7.48
N THR A 310 1.66 17.07 7.52
CA THR A 310 2.78 17.93 7.06
C THR A 310 3.24 18.92 8.12
N ASN A 311 2.45 19.97 8.36
CA ASN A 311 2.72 21.03 9.35
C ASN A 311 1.49 21.93 9.49
N TRP A 312 1.54 22.84 10.47
CA TRP A 312 0.45 23.76 10.79
C TRP A 312 0.41 25.05 9.91
N SER A 313 1.21 25.14 8.87
CA SER A 313 1.29 26.35 8.03
C SER A 313 -0.01 26.70 7.28
N TYR A 314 -0.99 25.81 7.25
CA TYR A 314 -2.34 26.10 6.71
C TYR A 314 -3.33 26.70 7.71
N VAL A 315 -2.95 26.81 8.98
CA VAL A 315 -3.80 27.35 10.06
C VAL A 315 -3.41 28.80 10.41
N LEU A 316 -2.25 29.24 9.93
CA LEU A 316 -1.75 30.61 10.03
C LEU A 316 -1.95 31.35 8.72
#